data_8f9529da55341d42d903799628e469cb
#
_entry.id   8f9529da55341d42d903799628e469cb
#
_cell.length_a   1.000
_cell.length_b   1.000
_cell.length_c   1.000
_cell.angle_alpha   90.00
_cell.angle_beta   90.00
_cell.angle_gamma   90.00
#
_symmetry.space_group_name_H-M   'P 1'
#
loop_
_entity.id
_entity.type
_entity.pdbx_description
1 polymer ?
#
loop_
_entity_poly.entity_id
_entity_poly.type
_entity_poly.pdbx_seq_one_letter_code
_entity_poly.pdbx_strand_id
1 'polypeptide(L)'
;MLEIEIDGKKAQVADGSTVMDAASQLGIYIPHFCYHKKLSIAANCRMCLVQVEKAPKPLPACATPVTNGMKVFTHSEMAVTAQKGVMEFLLINHPLDCPVCDQAGECHLQDLSFEHGVGNSRYEFERRTFDKIDIGDKIQLHMTRCILCYRCVYVANQITDNRLHGILGRGDASEISTYIEKAIDNDFSGNVIDVCPVGALTDKTFRFKNRVWFTKPVDAHRDCPTCKGKVTLWYKGDEVLRVTGRKDQYGEV
;
A
#
# COMPACT_ATOMS: atom_id res chain seq x y z
N MET A 1 3.39 23.83 -18.69
CA MET A 1 4.40 23.24 -17.78
C MET A 1 4.46 24.12 -16.55
N LEU A 2 4.42 23.54 -15.37
CA LEU A 2 4.51 24.22 -14.07
C LEU A 2 5.89 23.93 -13.47
N GLU A 3 6.53 24.93 -12.88
CA GLU A 3 7.78 24.74 -12.13
C GLU A 3 7.48 24.46 -10.65
N ILE A 4 8.14 23.45 -10.09
CA ILE A 4 8.07 23.09 -8.68
C ILE A 4 9.47 22.83 -8.15
N GLU A 5 9.69 23.14 -6.88
CA GLU A 5 10.91 22.81 -6.15
C GLU A 5 10.57 21.86 -4.98
N ILE A 6 11.23 20.69 -4.93
CA ILE A 6 11.08 19.72 -3.85
C ILE A 6 12.46 19.48 -3.23
N ASP A 7 12.62 19.79 -1.95
CA ASP A 7 13.88 19.68 -1.20
C ASP A 7 15.07 20.28 -1.94
N GLY A 8 14.88 21.47 -2.56
CA GLY A 8 15.88 22.19 -3.32
C GLY A 8 16.10 21.71 -4.76
N LYS A 9 15.45 20.62 -5.20
CA LYS A 9 15.50 20.15 -6.59
C LYS A 9 14.32 20.69 -7.39
N LYS A 10 14.59 21.22 -8.58
CA LYS A 10 13.58 21.79 -9.45
C LYS A 10 13.11 20.78 -10.51
N ALA A 11 11.81 20.75 -10.77
CA ALA A 11 11.20 19.98 -11.85
C ALA A 11 10.20 20.82 -12.61
N GLN A 12 9.97 20.44 -13.88
CA GLN A 12 8.87 20.94 -14.69
C GLN A 12 7.88 19.81 -14.92
N VAL A 13 6.64 20.04 -14.53
CA VAL A 13 5.56 19.06 -14.65
C VAL A 13 4.40 19.58 -15.48
N ALA A 14 3.57 18.68 -15.99
CA ALA A 14 2.36 19.04 -16.70
C ALA A 14 1.35 19.71 -15.75
N ASP A 15 0.47 20.52 -16.30
CA ASP A 15 -0.67 21.03 -15.54
C ASP A 15 -1.58 19.87 -15.11
N GLY A 16 -2.07 19.92 -13.87
CA GLY A 16 -2.86 18.86 -13.25
C GLY A 16 -2.02 17.76 -12.57
N SER A 17 -0.68 17.79 -12.67
CA SER A 17 0.19 16.87 -11.92
C SER A 17 0.10 17.14 -10.41
N THR A 18 0.28 16.09 -9.61
CA THR A 18 0.35 16.18 -8.16
C THR A 18 1.80 16.37 -7.68
N VAL A 19 1.97 16.75 -6.42
CA VAL A 19 3.29 16.79 -5.77
C VAL A 19 3.95 15.42 -5.77
N MET A 20 3.16 14.33 -5.67
CA MET A 20 3.66 12.95 -5.75
C MET A 20 4.26 12.63 -7.13
N ASP A 21 3.60 13.08 -8.22
CA ASP A 21 4.09 12.90 -9.59
C ASP A 21 5.41 13.64 -9.79
N ALA A 22 5.50 14.88 -9.30
CA ALA A 22 6.72 15.68 -9.37
C ALA A 22 7.87 15.04 -8.57
N ALA A 23 7.59 14.54 -7.36
CA ALA A 23 8.58 13.85 -6.53
C ALA A 23 9.10 12.58 -7.22
N SER A 24 8.20 11.79 -7.81
CA SER A 24 8.56 10.58 -8.58
C SER A 24 9.48 10.92 -9.76
N GLN A 25 9.21 12.01 -10.49
CA GLN A 25 10.05 12.47 -11.60
C GLN A 25 11.47 12.87 -11.14
N LEU A 26 11.58 13.43 -9.92
CA LEU A 26 12.86 13.81 -9.31
C LEU A 26 13.59 12.65 -8.63
N GLY A 27 13.00 11.46 -8.57
CA GLY A 27 13.52 10.31 -7.82
C GLY A 27 13.47 10.51 -6.31
N ILE A 28 12.55 11.37 -5.81
CA ILE A 28 12.32 11.60 -4.39
C ILE A 28 11.19 10.70 -3.94
N TYR A 29 11.48 9.81 -2.98
CA TYR A 29 10.47 8.96 -2.37
C TYR A 29 9.70 9.73 -1.30
N ILE A 30 8.38 9.71 -1.37
CA ILE A 30 7.47 10.21 -0.33
C ILE A 30 6.70 9.01 0.23
N PRO A 31 6.77 8.73 1.56
CA PRO A 31 6.12 7.56 2.15
C PRO A 31 4.62 7.60 1.96
N HIS A 32 4.00 6.46 1.61
CA HIS A 32 2.56 6.38 1.36
C HIS A 32 2.05 4.95 1.46
N PHE A 33 0.72 4.78 1.64
CA PHE A 33 0.07 3.46 1.62
C PHE A 33 -1.08 3.40 0.61
N CYS A 34 -1.97 4.40 0.59
CA CYS A 34 -3.15 4.35 -0.26
C CYS A 34 -2.87 4.71 -1.73
N TYR A 35 -1.88 5.57 -1.97
CA TYR A 35 -1.50 5.95 -3.34
C TYR A 35 -0.90 4.75 -4.09
N HIS A 36 -1.28 4.60 -5.34
CA HIS A 36 -0.68 3.67 -6.29
C HIS A 36 -0.80 4.27 -7.70
N LYS A 37 0.29 4.27 -8.45
CA LYS A 37 0.38 4.95 -9.77
C LYS A 37 -0.63 4.48 -10.82
N LYS A 38 -1.20 3.28 -10.65
CA LYS A 38 -2.16 2.67 -11.57
C LYS A 38 -3.62 2.76 -11.10
N LEU A 39 -3.87 3.35 -9.93
CA LEU A 39 -5.19 3.44 -9.31
C LEU A 39 -5.58 4.89 -9.05
N SER A 40 -6.85 5.16 -8.92
CA SER A 40 -7.34 6.49 -8.52
C SER A 40 -6.83 6.86 -7.12
N ILE A 41 -6.67 8.16 -6.89
CA ILE A 41 -6.15 8.70 -5.65
C ILE A 41 -7.20 8.62 -4.54
N ALA A 42 -6.94 7.82 -3.51
CA ALA A 42 -7.81 7.71 -2.34
C ALA A 42 -7.59 8.84 -1.31
N ALA A 43 -6.37 9.32 -1.16
CA ALA A 43 -5.95 10.38 -0.23
C ALA A 43 -6.34 10.15 1.26
N ASN A 44 -6.57 8.90 1.68
CA ASN A 44 -7.13 8.56 3.00
C ASN A 44 -6.08 8.15 4.05
N CYS A 45 -4.95 7.54 3.66
CA CYS A 45 -3.94 7.08 4.63
C CYS A 45 -3.15 8.22 5.29
N ARG A 46 -3.01 9.36 4.64
CA ARG A 46 -2.28 10.53 5.09
C ARG A 46 -0.78 10.35 5.33
N MET A 47 -0.20 9.21 4.96
CA MET A 47 1.24 9.01 5.18
C MET A 47 2.12 9.92 4.32
N CYS A 48 1.62 10.37 3.16
CA CYS A 48 2.33 11.26 2.24
C CYS A 48 2.23 12.76 2.59
N LEU A 49 2.05 13.11 3.86
CA LEU A 49 2.02 14.50 4.30
C LEU A 49 3.40 15.14 4.14
N VAL A 50 3.43 16.30 3.47
CA VAL A 50 4.62 17.13 3.23
C VAL A 50 4.33 18.58 3.60
N GLN A 51 5.37 19.34 3.90
CA GLN A 51 5.22 20.78 4.10
C GLN A 51 5.28 21.48 2.74
N VAL A 52 4.29 22.33 2.46
CA VAL A 52 4.30 23.27 1.35
C VAL A 52 4.58 24.68 1.91
N GLU A 53 5.47 25.42 1.26
CA GLU A 53 5.80 26.80 1.68
C GLU A 53 4.52 27.64 1.82
N LYS A 54 4.41 28.41 2.90
CA LYS A 54 3.23 29.25 3.24
C LYS A 54 1.94 28.47 3.60
N ALA A 55 1.91 27.16 3.53
CA ALA A 55 0.76 26.38 4.00
C ALA A 55 0.81 26.26 5.54
N PRO A 56 -0.30 26.54 6.24
CA PRO A 56 -0.31 26.51 7.72
C PRO A 56 -0.30 25.11 8.32
N LYS A 57 -0.49 24.08 7.48
CA LYS A 57 -0.53 22.66 7.86
C LYS A 57 0.04 21.78 6.76
N PRO A 58 0.52 20.57 7.07
CA PRO A 58 1.04 19.64 6.05
C PRO A 58 -0.09 19.20 5.11
N LEU A 59 0.27 19.01 3.83
CA LEU A 59 -0.65 18.64 2.76
C LEU A 59 -0.31 17.23 2.22
N PRO A 60 -1.31 16.45 1.78
CA PRO A 60 -1.07 15.12 1.21
C PRO A 60 -0.49 15.23 -0.21
N ALA A 61 0.74 14.83 -0.42
CA ALA A 61 1.44 14.93 -1.72
C ALA A 61 0.68 14.25 -2.86
N CYS A 62 0.03 13.12 -2.58
CA CYS A 62 -0.72 12.36 -3.60
C CYS A 62 -1.96 13.10 -4.14
N ALA A 63 -2.53 14.04 -3.40
CA ALA A 63 -3.76 14.74 -3.76
C ALA A 63 -3.61 16.27 -3.84
N THR A 64 -2.39 16.77 -3.71
CA THR A 64 -2.10 18.21 -3.80
C THR A 64 -1.65 18.54 -5.21
N PRO A 65 -2.44 19.30 -6.00
CA PRO A 65 -2.04 19.73 -7.33
C PRO A 65 -0.83 20.67 -7.24
N VAL A 66 0.07 20.56 -8.20
CA VAL A 66 1.22 21.47 -8.34
C VAL A 66 0.74 22.84 -8.81
N THR A 67 1.23 23.89 -8.17
CA THR A 67 1.10 25.27 -8.64
C THR A 67 2.46 25.84 -8.99
N ASN A 68 2.49 26.79 -9.93
CA ASN A 68 3.74 27.34 -10.44
C ASN A 68 4.55 28.03 -9.34
N GLY A 69 5.82 27.67 -9.22
CA GLY A 69 6.72 28.21 -8.18
C GLY A 69 6.50 27.59 -6.78
N MET A 70 5.72 26.51 -6.66
CA MET A 70 5.51 25.81 -5.41
C MET A 70 6.82 25.28 -4.86
N LYS A 71 7.04 25.44 -3.53
CA LYS A 71 8.16 24.84 -2.81
C LYS A 71 7.64 23.84 -1.78
N VAL A 72 8.21 22.64 -1.81
CA VAL A 72 7.81 21.50 -0.97
C VAL A 72 9.01 20.97 -0.21
N PHE A 73 8.78 20.61 1.05
CA PHE A 73 9.78 20.02 1.94
C PHE A 73 9.24 18.69 2.47
N THR A 74 9.93 17.60 2.13
CA THR A 74 9.51 16.24 2.50
C THR A 74 10.06 15.80 3.86
N HIS A 75 11.17 16.40 4.30
CA HIS A 75 11.88 16.08 5.54
C HIS A 75 11.87 17.22 6.57
N SER A 76 10.98 18.21 6.43
CA SER A 76 10.83 19.25 7.45
C SER A 76 10.32 18.68 8.76
N GLU A 77 10.54 19.39 9.87
CA GLU A 77 10.02 18.99 11.18
C GLU A 77 8.49 18.80 11.16
N MET A 78 7.77 19.67 10.45
CA MET A 78 6.32 19.57 10.25
C MET A 78 5.94 18.26 9.53
N ALA A 79 6.62 17.91 8.44
CA ALA A 79 6.34 16.69 7.67
C ALA A 79 6.67 15.44 8.50
N VAL A 80 7.84 15.39 9.10
CA VAL A 80 8.30 14.25 9.92
C VAL A 80 7.38 14.02 11.12
N THR A 81 6.99 15.09 11.82
CA THR A 81 6.06 14.98 12.96
C THR A 81 4.69 14.49 12.53
N ALA A 82 4.19 14.96 11.38
CA ALA A 82 2.92 14.48 10.83
C ALA A 82 2.98 13.00 10.42
N GLN A 83 4.05 12.57 9.76
CA GLN A 83 4.26 11.17 9.37
C GLN A 83 4.37 10.24 10.58
N LYS A 84 5.08 10.65 11.64
CA LYS A 84 5.14 9.91 12.92
C LYS A 84 3.74 9.74 13.53
N GLY A 85 2.95 10.82 13.56
CA GLY A 85 1.58 10.77 14.06
C GLY A 85 0.68 9.84 13.25
N VAL A 86 0.84 9.82 11.93
CA VAL A 86 0.10 8.89 11.06
C VAL A 86 0.51 7.44 11.32
N MET A 87 1.81 7.15 11.46
CA MET A 87 2.29 5.81 11.80
C MET A 87 1.73 5.34 13.13
N GLU A 88 1.77 6.18 14.16
CA GLU A 88 1.18 5.88 15.46
C GLU A 88 -0.31 5.54 15.32
N PHE A 89 -1.07 6.35 14.57
CA PHE A 89 -2.50 6.12 14.33
C PHE A 89 -2.77 4.80 13.60
N LEU A 90 -1.99 4.44 12.58
CA LEU A 90 -2.16 3.18 11.86
C LEU A 90 -1.82 1.96 12.72
N LEU A 91 -0.90 2.11 13.68
CA LEU A 91 -0.45 1.01 14.54
C LEU A 91 -1.32 0.81 15.79
N ILE A 92 -2.18 1.76 16.17
CA ILE A 92 -3.04 1.69 17.37
C ILE A 92 -3.79 0.35 17.43
N ASN A 93 -4.48 -0.02 16.34
CA ASN A 93 -5.27 -1.25 16.26
C ASN A 93 -4.58 -2.37 15.47
N HIS A 94 -3.39 -2.12 14.93
CA HIS A 94 -2.68 -3.15 14.17
C HIS A 94 -2.18 -4.27 15.09
N PRO A 95 -2.47 -5.56 14.82
CA PRO A 95 -2.08 -6.66 15.70
C PRO A 95 -0.57 -6.91 15.68
N LEU A 96 -0.04 -7.43 16.76
CA LEU A 96 1.38 -7.83 16.87
C LEU A 96 1.62 -9.21 16.23
N ASP A 97 1.12 -9.39 15.01
CA ASP A 97 1.08 -10.67 14.31
C ASP A 97 2.29 -10.92 13.39
N CYS A 98 3.28 -10.02 13.33
CA CYS A 98 4.41 -10.15 12.41
C CYS A 98 5.07 -11.54 12.43
N PRO A 99 5.25 -12.21 13.58
CA PRO A 99 5.83 -13.56 13.61
C PRO A 99 4.98 -14.63 12.91
N VAL A 100 3.68 -14.42 12.76
CA VAL A 100 2.73 -15.34 12.10
C VAL A 100 2.07 -14.76 10.86
N CYS A 101 2.49 -13.57 10.44
CA CYS A 101 1.98 -12.89 9.26
C CYS A 101 2.81 -13.25 8.03
N ASP A 102 2.18 -13.71 6.94
CA ASP A 102 2.90 -14.08 5.71
C ASP A 102 3.50 -12.89 4.96
N GLN A 103 3.06 -11.66 5.27
CA GLN A 103 3.64 -10.44 4.70
C GLN A 103 4.94 -10.01 5.40
N ALA A 104 5.32 -10.62 6.53
CA ALA A 104 6.54 -10.25 7.25
C ALA A 104 7.78 -10.38 6.34
N GLY A 105 8.65 -9.38 6.40
CA GLY A 105 9.87 -9.28 5.58
C GLY A 105 9.66 -8.64 4.19
N GLU A 106 8.42 -8.32 3.82
CA GLU A 106 8.05 -7.56 2.62
C GLU A 106 6.84 -6.63 2.87
N CYS A 107 6.60 -6.29 4.13
CA CYS A 107 5.45 -5.51 4.57
C CYS A 107 5.79 -4.02 4.58
N HIS A 108 5.11 -3.25 3.73
CA HIS A 108 5.31 -1.81 3.62
C HIS A 108 5.03 -1.05 4.93
N LEU A 109 4.03 -1.52 5.73
CA LEU A 109 3.77 -0.95 7.05
C LEU A 109 4.94 -1.20 8.01
N GLN A 110 5.56 -2.38 7.94
CA GLN A 110 6.70 -2.74 8.78
C GLN A 110 7.91 -1.85 8.44
N ASP A 111 8.22 -1.67 7.15
CA ASP A 111 9.34 -0.86 6.69
C ASP A 111 9.15 0.60 7.12
N LEU A 112 8.00 1.20 6.83
CA LEU A 112 7.71 2.58 7.23
C LEU A 112 7.59 2.77 8.74
N SER A 113 7.23 1.72 9.50
CA SER A 113 7.24 1.77 10.96
C SER A 113 8.66 1.87 11.52
N PHE A 114 9.64 1.22 10.89
CA PHE A 114 11.05 1.36 11.27
C PHE A 114 11.60 2.74 10.93
N GLU A 115 11.21 3.32 9.78
CA GLU A 115 11.72 4.60 9.31
C GLU A 115 11.08 5.79 10.01
N HIS A 116 9.77 5.75 10.24
CA HIS A 116 8.97 6.90 10.69
C HIS A 116 8.24 6.67 12.02
N GLY A 117 8.21 5.45 12.53
CA GLY A 117 7.49 5.11 13.75
C GLY A 117 8.24 5.46 15.02
N VAL A 118 7.62 5.13 16.15
CA VAL A 118 8.21 5.20 17.49
C VAL A 118 8.31 3.79 18.08
N GLY A 119 9.26 3.55 18.97
CA GLY A 119 9.56 2.22 19.50
C GLY A 119 8.52 1.66 20.49
N ASN A 120 7.60 2.50 20.98
CA ASN A 120 6.59 2.12 21.97
C ASN A 120 5.24 2.78 21.67
N SER A 121 4.17 2.13 22.10
CA SER A 121 2.82 2.70 22.08
C SER A 121 2.55 3.43 23.40
N ARG A 122 1.89 4.60 23.30
CA ARG A 122 1.36 5.31 24.47
C ARG A 122 -0.11 5.01 24.74
N TYR A 123 -0.70 4.07 24.00
CA TYR A 123 -2.11 3.68 24.12
C TYR A 123 -2.21 2.38 24.92
N GLU A 124 -3.10 2.37 25.91
CA GLU A 124 -3.29 1.27 26.88
C GLU A 124 -4.67 0.61 26.77
N PHE A 125 -5.36 0.77 25.65
CA PHE A 125 -6.67 0.15 25.46
C PHE A 125 -6.58 -1.13 24.62
N GLU A 126 -7.61 -1.95 24.70
CA GLU A 126 -7.74 -3.18 23.94
C GLU A 126 -7.84 -2.88 22.43
N ARG A 127 -7.05 -3.61 21.62
CA ARG A 127 -7.06 -3.44 20.17
C ARG A 127 -8.33 -4.03 19.58
N ARG A 128 -8.88 -3.31 18.61
CA ARG A 128 -10.03 -3.77 17.82
C ARG A 128 -9.68 -5.04 17.06
N THR A 129 -10.57 -6.03 17.11
CA THR A 129 -10.48 -7.26 16.33
C THR A 129 -11.70 -7.40 15.43
N PHE A 130 -11.53 -8.15 14.34
CA PHE A 130 -12.59 -8.51 13.42
C PHE A 130 -12.67 -10.02 13.30
N ASP A 131 -13.86 -10.52 13.06
CA ASP A 131 -14.08 -11.91 12.74
C ASP A 131 -13.40 -12.31 11.43
N LYS A 132 -13.13 -13.60 11.29
CA LYS A 132 -12.57 -14.13 10.06
C LYS A 132 -13.66 -14.22 8.99
N ILE A 133 -13.41 -13.61 7.84
CA ILE A 133 -14.30 -13.64 6.69
C ILE A 133 -13.64 -14.51 5.62
N ASP A 134 -14.36 -15.48 5.09
CA ASP A 134 -13.93 -16.24 3.92
C ASP A 134 -14.31 -15.48 2.65
N ILE A 135 -13.32 -15.20 1.81
CA ILE A 135 -13.49 -14.47 0.55
C ILE A 135 -13.12 -15.31 -0.68
N GLY A 136 -13.02 -16.63 -0.51
CA GLY A 136 -12.75 -17.59 -1.58
C GLY A 136 -11.48 -18.41 -1.38
N ASP A 137 -11.20 -19.29 -2.32
CA ASP A 137 -10.17 -20.33 -2.16
C ASP A 137 -8.73 -19.84 -2.31
N LYS A 138 -8.53 -18.71 -2.99
CA LYS A 138 -7.17 -18.21 -3.34
C LYS A 138 -6.65 -17.18 -2.35
N ILE A 139 -7.53 -16.36 -1.79
CA ILE A 139 -7.18 -15.19 -0.98
C ILE A 139 -7.58 -15.41 0.48
N GLN A 140 -6.65 -15.16 1.39
CA GLN A 140 -6.94 -15.07 2.81
C GLN A 140 -7.11 -13.61 3.21
N LEU A 141 -8.26 -13.24 3.76
CA LEU A 141 -8.47 -11.94 4.39
C LEU A 141 -8.25 -12.04 5.89
N HIS A 142 -7.39 -11.16 6.41
CA HIS A 142 -7.21 -10.86 7.83
C HIS A 142 -7.57 -9.41 8.08
N MET A 143 -8.85 -9.14 8.35
CA MET A 143 -9.36 -7.77 8.44
C MET A 143 -8.71 -6.98 9.58
N THR A 144 -8.37 -7.61 10.70
CA THR A 144 -7.66 -6.96 11.82
C THR A 144 -6.32 -6.35 11.41
N ARG A 145 -5.66 -6.86 10.36
CA ARG A 145 -4.41 -6.33 9.81
C ARG A 145 -4.61 -5.22 8.77
N CYS A 146 -5.85 -5.00 8.35
CA CYS A 146 -6.16 -4.02 7.31
C CYS A 146 -5.97 -2.58 7.83
N ILE A 147 -5.34 -1.75 7.01
CA ILE A 147 -5.16 -0.31 7.27
C ILE A 147 -6.15 0.57 6.49
N LEU A 148 -7.18 -0.04 5.89
CA LEU A 148 -8.23 0.65 5.11
C LEU A 148 -7.66 1.57 4.02
N CYS A 149 -6.63 1.14 3.30
CA CYS A 149 -6.01 1.94 2.24
C CYS A 149 -6.82 1.99 0.94
N TYR A 150 -7.80 1.13 0.76
CA TYR A 150 -8.72 1.03 -0.39
C TYR A 150 -8.10 0.57 -1.71
N ARG A 151 -6.82 0.24 -1.78
CA ARG A 151 -6.19 -0.25 -3.02
C ARG A 151 -6.93 -1.45 -3.61
N CYS A 152 -7.27 -2.45 -2.80
CA CYS A 152 -7.98 -3.65 -3.25
C CYS A 152 -9.37 -3.34 -3.81
N VAL A 153 -10.10 -2.40 -3.20
CA VAL A 153 -11.41 -1.95 -3.68
C VAL A 153 -11.29 -1.24 -5.03
N TYR A 154 -10.25 -0.44 -5.21
CA TYR A 154 -10.00 0.24 -6.49
C TYR A 154 -9.57 -0.73 -7.59
N VAL A 155 -8.79 -1.76 -7.28
CA VAL A 155 -8.51 -2.85 -8.25
C VAL A 155 -9.82 -3.49 -8.69
N ALA A 156 -10.71 -3.85 -7.76
CA ALA A 156 -12.01 -4.44 -8.08
C ALA A 156 -12.86 -3.54 -8.98
N ASN A 157 -12.94 -2.25 -8.65
CA ASN A 157 -13.83 -1.31 -9.34
C ASN A 157 -13.29 -0.79 -10.67
N GLN A 158 -11.96 -0.66 -10.82
CA GLN A 158 -11.35 0.05 -11.95
C GLN A 158 -10.67 -0.89 -12.95
N ILE A 159 -10.21 -2.06 -12.50
CA ILE A 159 -9.45 -3.00 -13.33
C ILE A 159 -10.29 -4.22 -13.68
N THR A 160 -11.03 -4.78 -12.71
CA THR A 160 -11.74 -6.04 -12.94
C THR A 160 -13.21 -5.83 -13.33
N ASP A 161 -13.74 -4.62 -13.18
CA ASP A 161 -15.17 -4.29 -13.28
C ASP A 161 -16.06 -5.25 -12.46
N ASN A 162 -15.49 -5.84 -11.42
CA ASN A 162 -16.14 -6.83 -10.57
C ASN A 162 -16.17 -6.35 -9.12
N ARG A 163 -17.29 -5.77 -8.72
CA ARG A 163 -17.49 -5.16 -7.40
C ARG A 163 -17.87 -6.21 -6.32
N LEU A 164 -17.19 -7.36 -6.32
CA LEU A 164 -17.48 -8.42 -5.35
C LEU A 164 -17.06 -8.06 -3.92
N HIS A 165 -16.08 -7.18 -3.74
CA HIS A 165 -15.68 -6.71 -2.43
C HIS A 165 -15.69 -5.19 -2.36
N GLY A 166 -15.91 -4.67 -1.18
CA GLY A 166 -16.02 -3.25 -0.92
C GLY A 166 -15.85 -2.95 0.56
N ILE A 167 -16.31 -1.78 0.98
CA ILE A 167 -16.27 -1.36 2.36
C ILE A 167 -17.68 -1.47 2.91
N LEU A 168 -17.81 -2.18 4.02
CA LEU A 168 -19.01 -2.26 4.83
C LEU A 168 -18.81 -1.44 6.10
N GLY A 169 -19.91 -1.00 6.71
CA GLY A 169 -19.85 -0.18 7.92
C GLY A 169 -19.33 1.25 7.70
N ARG A 170 -19.08 1.93 8.80
CA ARG A 170 -18.53 3.29 8.81
C ARG A 170 -17.77 3.56 10.10
N GLY A 171 -16.86 4.54 10.08
CA GLY A 171 -16.04 4.89 11.24
C GLY A 171 -15.15 3.73 11.67
N ASP A 172 -15.15 3.42 12.94
CA ASP A 172 -14.37 2.34 13.53
C ASP A 172 -14.88 0.94 13.17
N ALA A 173 -16.16 0.82 12.80
CA ALA A 173 -16.78 -0.42 12.31
C ALA A 173 -16.57 -0.65 10.80
N SER A 174 -15.73 0.15 10.13
CA SER A 174 -15.43 -0.04 8.71
C SER A 174 -14.60 -1.30 8.49
N GLU A 175 -15.02 -2.13 7.53
CA GLU A 175 -14.33 -3.34 7.15
C GLU A 175 -14.35 -3.57 5.64
N ILE A 176 -13.33 -4.25 5.13
CA ILE A 176 -13.31 -4.78 3.77
C ILE A 176 -13.98 -6.14 3.82
N SER A 177 -15.03 -6.32 3.02
CA SER A 177 -15.76 -7.56 2.95
C SER A 177 -16.31 -7.79 1.56
N THR A 178 -16.84 -8.99 1.31
CA THR A 178 -17.54 -9.32 0.06
C THR A 178 -19.03 -9.03 0.18
N TYR A 179 -19.63 -8.60 -0.91
CA TYR A 179 -21.07 -8.41 -0.96
C TYR A 179 -21.78 -9.78 -1.07
N ILE A 180 -22.71 -10.05 -0.16
CA ILE A 180 -23.50 -11.29 -0.11
C ILE A 180 -22.60 -12.55 0.00
N GLU A 181 -21.52 -12.49 0.77
CA GLU A 181 -20.60 -13.62 1.03
C GLU A 181 -20.10 -14.34 -0.25
N LYS A 182 -20.06 -13.64 -1.40
CA LYS A 182 -19.55 -14.19 -2.63
C LYS A 182 -18.02 -14.23 -2.61
N ALA A 183 -17.45 -15.36 -3.02
CA ALA A 183 -16.03 -15.50 -3.19
C ALA A 183 -15.49 -14.55 -4.29
N ILE A 184 -14.28 -14.03 -4.09
CA ILE A 184 -13.56 -13.32 -5.14
C ILE A 184 -12.99 -14.39 -6.09
N ASP A 185 -13.64 -14.57 -7.24
CA ASP A 185 -13.24 -15.53 -8.26
C ASP A 185 -13.19 -14.84 -9.63
N ASN A 186 -12.03 -14.33 -9.97
CA ASN A 186 -11.72 -13.78 -11.29
C ASN A 186 -10.21 -13.90 -11.59
N ASP A 187 -9.83 -13.69 -12.84
CA ASP A 187 -8.43 -13.81 -13.30
C ASP A 187 -7.47 -12.82 -12.64
N PHE A 188 -7.97 -11.74 -12.03
CA PHE A 188 -7.19 -10.71 -11.35
C PHE A 188 -7.15 -10.88 -9.83
N SER A 189 -7.66 -11.99 -9.28
CA SER A 189 -7.67 -12.23 -7.82
C SER A 189 -6.28 -12.11 -7.20
N GLY A 190 -5.24 -12.60 -7.87
CA GLY A 190 -3.85 -12.47 -7.42
C GLY A 190 -3.37 -11.02 -7.31
N ASN A 191 -3.82 -10.13 -8.19
CA ASN A 191 -3.43 -8.72 -8.16
C ASN A 191 -3.94 -7.98 -6.91
N VAL A 192 -5.05 -8.44 -6.34
CA VAL A 192 -5.60 -7.89 -5.09
C VAL A 192 -4.65 -8.15 -3.92
N ILE A 193 -3.97 -9.31 -3.92
CA ILE A 193 -2.92 -9.64 -2.95
C ILE A 193 -1.70 -8.75 -3.18
N ASP A 194 -1.23 -8.66 -4.43
CA ASP A 194 0.00 -7.94 -4.79
C ASP A 194 -0.06 -6.44 -4.48
N VAL A 195 -1.24 -5.81 -4.60
CA VAL A 195 -1.41 -4.38 -4.29
C VAL A 195 -1.63 -4.10 -2.80
N CYS A 196 -1.87 -5.13 -1.99
CA CYS A 196 -2.09 -4.93 -0.55
C CYS A 196 -0.76 -4.61 0.15
N PRO A 197 -0.62 -3.42 0.77
CA PRO A 197 0.66 -3.02 1.36
C PRO A 197 0.96 -3.71 2.70
N VAL A 198 0.01 -4.51 3.21
CA VAL A 198 0.10 -5.18 4.52
C VAL A 198 -0.39 -6.62 4.44
N GLY A 199 -0.23 -7.40 5.49
CA GLY A 199 -0.68 -8.80 5.56
C GLY A 199 -2.18 -9.00 5.77
N ALA A 200 -3.02 -8.07 5.28
CA ALA A 200 -4.47 -8.21 5.33
C ALA A 200 -5.00 -9.16 4.25
N LEU A 201 -4.46 -9.06 3.04
CA LEU A 201 -4.76 -9.97 1.93
C LEU A 201 -3.50 -10.76 1.60
N THR A 202 -3.56 -12.07 1.73
CA THR A 202 -2.42 -12.97 1.51
C THR A 202 -2.84 -14.19 0.67
N ASP A 203 -1.87 -14.81 0.03
CA ASP A 203 -2.08 -15.99 -0.80
C ASP A 203 -2.28 -17.23 0.07
N LYS A 204 -3.46 -17.86 0.00
CA LYS A 204 -3.77 -19.12 0.70
C LYS A 204 -2.81 -20.26 0.30
N THR A 205 -2.31 -20.26 -0.92
CA THR A 205 -1.44 -21.33 -1.43
C THR A 205 -0.01 -21.23 -0.89
N PHE A 206 0.46 -20.04 -0.57
CA PHE A 206 1.78 -19.79 0.02
C PHE A 206 1.75 -19.78 1.55
N ARG A 207 0.60 -19.49 2.13
CA ARG A 207 0.43 -19.33 3.58
C ARG A 207 1.03 -20.48 4.38
N PHE A 208 1.91 -20.14 5.34
CA PHE A 208 2.61 -21.05 6.24
C PHE A 208 3.55 -22.08 5.57
N LYS A 209 3.76 -22.02 4.25
CA LYS A 209 4.72 -22.89 3.58
C LYS A 209 6.16 -22.45 3.84
N ASN A 210 6.42 -21.15 3.74
CA ASN A 210 7.76 -20.62 3.94
C ASN A 210 7.72 -19.12 4.30
N ARG A 211 8.88 -18.57 4.68
CA ARG A 211 9.10 -17.14 4.83
C ARG A 211 9.79 -16.59 3.59
N VAL A 212 9.44 -15.35 3.21
CA VAL A 212 9.96 -14.73 2.00
C VAL A 212 11.49 -14.69 1.97
N TRP A 213 12.14 -14.42 3.09
CA TRP A 213 13.61 -14.36 3.20
C TRP A 213 14.33 -15.70 3.08
N PHE A 214 13.62 -16.82 3.07
CA PHE A 214 14.15 -18.14 2.77
C PHE A 214 13.87 -18.60 1.34
N THR A 215 13.27 -17.72 0.52
CA THR A 215 13.01 -17.97 -0.90
C THR A 215 13.97 -17.16 -1.78
N LYS A 216 14.16 -17.59 -3.01
CA LYS A 216 14.94 -16.87 -4.01
C LYS A 216 13.99 -16.31 -5.07
N PRO A 217 14.00 -14.98 -5.31
CA PRO A 217 13.22 -14.39 -6.40
C PRO A 217 13.92 -14.57 -7.73
N VAL A 218 13.17 -14.90 -8.78
CA VAL A 218 13.63 -14.91 -10.17
C VAL A 218 12.62 -14.19 -11.04
N ASP A 219 13.12 -13.24 -11.79
CA ASP A 219 12.34 -12.49 -12.75
C ASP A 219 11.99 -13.35 -13.98
N ALA A 220 10.70 -13.39 -14.30
CA ALA A 220 10.15 -14.15 -15.40
C ALA A 220 9.05 -13.37 -16.12
N HIS A 221 8.52 -13.99 -17.17
CA HIS A 221 7.31 -13.54 -17.84
C HIS A 221 6.28 -14.65 -17.78
N ARG A 222 5.02 -14.28 -17.53
CA ARG A 222 3.93 -15.26 -17.60
C ARG A 222 3.76 -15.72 -19.06
N ASP A 223 3.41 -16.97 -19.22
CA ASP A 223 3.08 -17.54 -20.52
C ASP A 223 1.68 -17.09 -20.95
N CYS A 224 1.60 -15.85 -21.36
CA CYS A 224 0.39 -15.24 -21.89
C CYS A 224 0.71 -14.69 -23.28
N PRO A 225 0.10 -15.20 -24.36
CA PRO A 225 0.41 -14.75 -25.72
C PRO A 225 0.09 -13.27 -25.96
N THR A 226 -0.85 -12.71 -25.18
CA THR A 226 -1.32 -11.33 -25.34
C THR A 226 -0.46 -10.32 -24.56
N CYS A 227 -0.24 -10.54 -23.26
CA CYS A 227 0.37 -9.52 -22.40
C CYS A 227 1.82 -9.80 -22.01
N LYS A 228 2.27 -11.06 -22.01
CA LYS A 228 3.61 -11.48 -21.54
C LYS A 228 4.00 -10.81 -20.24
N GLY A 229 3.05 -10.69 -19.30
CA GLY A 229 3.19 -9.92 -18.07
C GLY A 229 4.44 -10.28 -17.30
N LYS A 230 5.11 -9.25 -16.76
CA LYS A 230 6.30 -9.42 -15.94
C LYS A 230 5.91 -9.96 -14.56
N VAL A 231 6.54 -11.06 -14.14
CA VAL A 231 6.31 -11.71 -12.85
C VAL A 231 7.62 -12.00 -12.14
N THR A 232 7.54 -12.26 -10.84
CA THR A 232 8.63 -12.79 -10.04
C THR A 232 8.21 -14.17 -9.52
N LEU A 233 9.01 -15.18 -9.83
CA LEU A 233 8.88 -16.52 -9.27
C LEU A 233 9.66 -16.60 -7.96
N TRP A 234 9.03 -17.12 -6.92
CA TRP A 234 9.65 -17.32 -5.62
C TRP A 234 9.83 -18.80 -5.37
N TYR A 235 11.06 -19.28 -5.29
CA TYR A 235 11.35 -20.69 -5.14
C TYR A 235 12.30 -21.00 -4.00
N LYS A 236 12.26 -22.25 -3.55
CA LYS A 236 13.18 -22.85 -2.57
C LYS A 236 13.59 -24.23 -3.07
N GLY A 237 14.90 -24.45 -3.23
CA GLY A 237 15.39 -25.64 -3.95
C GLY A 237 14.85 -25.66 -5.38
N ASP A 238 14.15 -26.70 -5.74
CA ASP A 238 13.58 -26.90 -7.07
C ASP A 238 12.06 -26.63 -7.13
N GLU A 239 11.46 -26.13 -6.03
CA GLU A 239 10.03 -25.90 -5.94
C GLU A 239 9.71 -24.39 -6.05
N VAL A 240 8.78 -24.05 -6.96
CA VAL A 240 8.16 -22.71 -7.03
C VAL A 240 7.05 -22.64 -6.00
N LEU A 241 7.21 -21.77 -5.00
CA LEU A 241 6.28 -21.65 -3.88
C LEU A 241 5.16 -20.65 -4.15
N ARG A 242 5.45 -19.55 -4.87
CA ARG A 242 4.46 -18.54 -5.31
C ARG A 242 4.94 -17.76 -6.52
N VAL A 243 4.00 -17.09 -7.17
CA VAL A 243 4.23 -16.15 -8.26
C VAL A 243 3.57 -14.83 -7.90
N THR A 244 4.31 -13.72 -8.02
CA THR A 244 3.81 -12.37 -7.78
C THR A 244 4.00 -11.48 -9.00
N GLY A 245 3.30 -10.36 -9.08
CA GLY A 245 3.66 -9.30 -10.00
C GLY A 245 5.09 -8.80 -9.73
N ARG A 246 5.78 -8.32 -10.77
CA ARG A 246 7.12 -7.75 -10.59
C ARG A 246 7.00 -6.38 -9.94
N LYS A 247 7.63 -6.22 -8.80
CA LYS A 247 7.69 -4.96 -8.07
C LYS A 247 8.72 -4.01 -8.68
N ASP A 248 8.46 -2.73 -8.62
CA ASP A 248 9.43 -1.68 -8.97
C ASP A 248 10.42 -1.42 -7.81
N GLN A 249 11.30 -0.43 -7.99
CA GLN A 249 12.30 -0.04 -6.98
C GLN A 249 11.71 0.43 -5.64
N TYR A 250 10.43 0.74 -5.60
CA TYR A 250 9.70 1.16 -4.38
C TYR A 250 8.83 0.03 -3.80
N GLY A 251 8.95 -1.20 -4.32
CA GLY A 251 8.20 -2.36 -3.86
C GLY A 251 6.74 -2.39 -4.36
N GLU A 252 6.38 -1.59 -5.36
CA GLU A 252 5.03 -1.54 -5.94
C GLU A 252 4.94 -2.31 -7.27
N VAL A 253 3.77 -2.94 -7.52
CA VAL A 253 3.47 -3.78 -8.69
C VAL A 253 2.90 -2.96 -9.86
#